data_d006bc7c02cc42f8c3d0a7d90f520deb
#
_entry.id   d006bc7c02cc42f8c3d0a7d90f520deb
#
_cell.length_a   1.000
_cell.length_b   1.000
_cell.length_c   1.000
_cell.angle_alpha   90.00
_cell.angle_beta   90.00
_cell.angle_gamma   90.00
#
_symmetry.space_group_name_H-M   'P 1'
#
loop_
_entity.id
_entity.type
_entity.pdbx_description
1 polymer ?
#
loop_
_entity_poly.entity_id
_entity_poly.type
_entity_poly.pdbx_seq_one_letter_code
_entity_poly.pdbx_strand_id
1 'polypeptide(L)'
;MTVRIASLVPSATELLVALGLAPWLVARTGFCTHPPGLLDGVPKVGGTKDVNLDRLLQLAPTHVIVNVDENRLDTAQALRAFVPEVLVTHP
;
A
#
# COMPACT_ATOMS: atom_id res chain seq x y z
N MET A 1 -1.42 -17.23 9.98
CA MET A 1 -1.14 -15.77 9.87
C MET A 1 -1.94 -15.21 8.71
N THR A 2 -2.64 -14.13 8.94
CA THR A 2 -3.43 -13.46 7.89
C THR A 2 -2.56 -12.46 7.15
N VAL A 3 -2.48 -12.56 5.83
CA VAL A 3 -1.77 -11.59 4.99
C VAL A 3 -2.63 -10.33 4.86
N ARG A 4 -2.02 -9.18 5.13
CA ARG A 4 -2.65 -7.86 5.04
C ARG A 4 -1.72 -6.95 4.26
N ILE A 5 -2.14 -6.58 3.05
CA ILE A 5 -1.27 -5.86 2.10
C ILE A 5 -1.68 -4.39 2.03
N ALA A 6 -0.71 -3.50 2.23
CA ALA A 6 -0.86 -2.09 1.94
C ALA A 6 -0.08 -1.78 0.67
N SER A 7 -0.73 -1.23 -0.33
CA SER A 7 -0.07 -0.83 -1.57
C SER A 7 -0.02 0.69 -1.67
N LEU A 8 1.18 1.23 -1.69
CA LEU A 8 1.42 2.67 -1.83
C LEU A 8 1.80 3.05 -3.26
N VAL A 9 1.60 2.13 -4.20
CA VAL A 9 1.97 2.29 -5.61
C VAL A 9 0.76 1.96 -6.48
N PRO A 10 0.25 2.91 -7.28
CA PRO A 10 -0.93 2.65 -8.13
C PRO A 10 -0.79 1.47 -9.07
N SER A 11 0.36 1.32 -9.73
CA SER A 11 0.58 0.20 -10.65
C SER A 11 0.61 -1.14 -9.93
N ALA A 12 1.17 -1.20 -8.73
CA ALA A 12 1.17 -2.41 -7.92
C ALA A 12 -0.23 -2.77 -7.47
N THR A 13 -1.05 -1.77 -7.11
CA THR A 13 -2.44 -1.99 -6.74
C THR A 13 -3.22 -2.62 -7.91
N GLU A 14 -3.05 -2.10 -9.12
CA GLU A 14 -3.70 -2.65 -10.31
C GLU A 14 -3.28 -4.12 -10.55
N LEU A 15 -1.99 -4.41 -10.39
CA LEU A 15 -1.46 -5.77 -10.55
C LEU A 15 -2.06 -6.71 -9.52
N LEU A 16 -2.13 -6.30 -8.25
CA LEU A 16 -2.70 -7.14 -7.20
C LEU A 16 -4.16 -7.46 -7.48
N VAL A 17 -4.94 -6.49 -7.94
CA VAL A 17 -6.33 -6.71 -8.31
C VAL A 17 -6.42 -7.68 -9.49
N ALA A 18 -5.58 -7.52 -10.51
CA ALA A 18 -5.55 -8.40 -11.67
C ALA A 18 -5.21 -9.84 -11.30
N LEU A 19 -4.40 -10.04 -10.26
CA LEU A 19 -4.02 -11.36 -9.76
C LEU A 19 -5.06 -11.97 -8.80
N GLY A 20 -6.18 -11.29 -8.55
CA GLY A 20 -7.21 -11.77 -7.65
C GLY A 20 -6.89 -11.58 -6.17
N LEU A 21 -5.96 -10.68 -5.84
CA LEU A 21 -5.49 -10.47 -4.47
C LEU A 21 -6.17 -9.27 -3.79
N ALA A 22 -7.19 -8.67 -4.41
CA ALA A 22 -7.91 -7.54 -3.83
C ALA A 22 -8.44 -7.81 -2.41
N PRO A 23 -8.94 -9.01 -2.07
CA PRO A 23 -9.39 -9.28 -0.69
C PRO A 23 -8.30 -9.15 0.37
N TRP A 24 -7.03 -9.20 -0.03
CA TRP A 24 -5.89 -9.08 0.89
C TRP A 24 -5.44 -7.64 1.08
N LEU A 25 -5.95 -6.70 0.26
CA LEU A 25 -5.62 -5.28 0.37
C LEU A 25 -6.34 -4.64 1.56
N VAL A 26 -5.57 -4.05 2.46
CA VAL A 26 -6.11 -3.35 3.64
C VAL A 26 -5.88 -1.85 3.58
N ALA A 27 -5.03 -1.38 2.66
CA ALA A 27 -4.76 0.04 2.50
C ALA A 27 -4.27 0.35 1.09
N ARG A 28 -4.57 1.56 0.63
CA ARG A 28 -4.12 2.09 -0.67
C ARG A 28 -3.92 3.59 -0.58
N THR A 29 -3.27 4.19 -1.56
CA THR A 29 -3.21 5.66 -1.66
C THR A 29 -4.45 6.19 -2.39
N GLY A 30 -4.66 7.51 -2.30
CA GLY A 30 -5.73 8.17 -3.06
C GLY A 30 -5.54 8.11 -4.56
N PHE A 31 -4.35 7.79 -5.05
CA PHE A 31 -4.05 7.64 -6.48
C PHE A 31 -4.25 6.21 -6.97
N CYS A 32 -4.52 5.26 -6.09
CA CYS A 32 -4.83 3.87 -6.45
C CYS A 32 -6.31 3.77 -6.79
N THR A 33 -6.70 4.18 -7.99
CA THR A 33 -8.11 4.32 -8.38
C THR A 33 -8.58 3.31 -9.41
N HIS A 34 -7.69 2.54 -9.98
CA HIS A 34 -8.04 1.52 -10.99
C HIS A 34 -7.86 0.10 -10.48
N PRO A 35 -8.74 -0.81 -10.83
CA PRO A 35 -9.98 -0.58 -11.59
C PRO A 35 -11.05 0.08 -10.73
N PRO A 36 -11.91 0.91 -11.33
CA PRO A 36 -12.97 1.62 -10.59
C PRO A 36 -13.92 0.64 -9.92
N GLY A 37 -14.37 0.98 -8.72
CA GLY A 37 -15.35 0.21 -7.98
C GLY A 37 -14.78 -0.92 -7.14
N LEU A 38 -13.73 -1.58 -7.58
CA LEU A 38 -13.14 -2.72 -6.85
C LEU A 38 -12.35 -2.30 -5.62
N LEU A 39 -11.91 -1.05 -5.57
CA LEU A 39 -11.11 -0.52 -4.46
C LEU A 39 -11.90 0.34 -3.49
N ASP A 40 -13.19 0.53 -3.70
CA ASP A 40 -14.00 1.48 -2.91
C ASP A 40 -14.02 1.15 -1.42
N GLY A 41 -13.97 -0.12 -1.06
CA GLY A 41 -13.96 -0.55 0.32
C GLY A 41 -12.57 -0.56 0.97
N VAL A 42 -11.52 -0.25 0.23
CA VAL A 42 -10.16 -0.27 0.75
C VAL A 42 -9.78 1.12 1.28
N PRO A 43 -9.41 1.25 2.56
CA PRO A 43 -9.08 2.54 3.16
C PRO A 43 -7.93 3.24 2.45
N LYS A 44 -8.07 4.54 2.25
CA LYS A 44 -7.02 5.41 1.72
C LYS A 44 -6.13 5.91 2.85
N VAL A 45 -4.82 5.84 2.66
CA VAL A 45 -3.83 6.30 3.66
C VAL A 45 -3.03 7.51 3.17
N GLY A 46 -3.64 8.35 2.34
CA GLY A 46 -3.02 9.56 1.83
C GLY A 46 -2.51 9.42 0.40
N GLY A 47 -1.57 10.26 0.02
CA GLY A 47 -0.96 10.23 -1.30
C GLY A 47 0.32 9.41 -1.34
N THR A 48 0.92 9.30 -2.52
CA THR A 48 2.17 8.54 -2.68
C THR A 48 3.35 9.19 -1.96
N LYS A 49 3.37 10.52 -1.86
CA LYS A 49 4.42 11.28 -1.18
C LYS A 49 4.05 11.68 0.25
N ASP A 50 2.76 11.68 0.58
CA ASP A 50 2.25 12.14 1.88
C ASP A 50 1.40 11.04 2.50
N VAL A 51 2.06 9.96 2.92
CA VAL A 51 1.40 8.80 3.52
C VAL A 51 1.05 9.08 4.97
N ASN A 52 -0.19 8.78 5.35
CA ASN A 52 -0.63 8.86 6.75
C ASN A 52 -0.16 7.61 7.50
N LEU A 53 0.99 7.71 8.16
CA LEU A 53 1.62 6.60 8.86
C LEU A 53 0.81 6.11 10.06
N ASP A 54 0.13 7.02 10.77
CA ASP A 54 -0.70 6.65 11.92
C ASP A 54 -1.86 5.75 11.49
N ARG A 55 -2.52 6.11 10.38
CA ARG A 55 -3.60 5.29 9.85
C ARG A 55 -3.09 3.94 9.37
N LEU A 56 -1.94 3.92 8.74
CA LEU A 56 -1.32 2.67 8.27
C LEU A 56 -0.98 1.77 9.46
N LEU A 57 -0.45 2.33 10.53
CA LEU A 57 -0.17 1.60 11.77
C LEU A 57 -1.45 0.97 12.34
N GLN A 58 -2.57 1.72 12.36
CA GLN A 58 -3.86 1.23 12.84
C GLN A 58 -4.38 0.06 12.01
N LEU A 59 -4.12 0.06 10.71
CA LEU A 59 -4.55 -1.00 9.80
C LEU A 59 -3.69 -2.26 9.91
N ALA A 60 -2.54 -2.17 10.57
CA ALA A 60 -1.66 -3.30 10.88
C ALA A 60 -1.32 -4.18 9.67
N PRO A 61 -0.76 -3.62 8.58
CA PRO A 61 -0.38 -4.44 7.44
C PRO A 61 0.77 -5.37 7.76
N THR A 62 0.77 -6.55 7.15
CA THR A 62 1.91 -7.48 7.21
C THR A 62 2.91 -7.20 6.10
N HIS A 63 2.43 -6.65 4.98
CA HIS A 63 3.25 -6.35 3.80
C HIS A 63 2.90 -4.96 3.30
N VAL A 64 3.91 -4.17 2.97
CA VAL A 64 3.72 -2.87 2.32
C VAL A 64 4.55 -2.83 1.05
N ILE A 65 3.93 -2.41 -0.04
CA ILE A 65 4.61 -2.25 -1.32
C ILE A 65 4.89 -0.77 -1.55
N VAL A 66 6.16 -0.43 -1.77
CA VAL A 66 6.61 0.93 -2.09
C VAL A 66 7.41 0.91 -3.39
N ASN A 67 7.59 2.08 -3.99
CA ASN A 67 8.37 2.26 -5.20
C ASN A 67 9.36 3.41 -4.99
N VAL A 68 10.59 3.27 -5.48
CA VAL A 68 11.64 4.24 -5.25
C VAL A 68 11.34 5.61 -5.87
N ASP A 69 10.54 5.67 -6.93
CA ASP A 69 10.18 6.93 -7.60
C ASP A 69 8.88 7.54 -7.06
N GLU A 70 7.94 6.69 -6.61
CA GLU A 70 6.61 7.12 -6.17
C GLU A 70 6.59 7.53 -4.71
N ASN A 71 7.36 6.86 -3.87
CA ASN A 71 7.31 7.04 -2.42
C ASN A 71 8.61 7.64 -1.89
N ARG A 72 8.51 8.31 -0.74
CA ARG A 72 9.68 8.90 -0.10
C ARG A 72 10.48 7.84 0.63
N LEU A 73 11.81 8.00 0.62
CA LEU A 73 12.71 7.08 1.33
C LEU A 73 12.44 7.08 2.84
N ASP A 74 12.19 8.25 3.44
CA ASP A 74 11.90 8.35 4.87
C ASP A 74 10.60 7.63 5.23
N THR A 75 9.60 7.63 4.34
CA THR A 75 8.38 6.84 4.53
C THR A 75 8.70 5.35 4.59
N ALA A 76 9.49 4.85 3.64
CA ALA A 76 9.88 3.44 3.62
C ALA A 76 10.64 3.04 4.89
N GLN A 77 11.55 3.89 5.36
CA GLN A 77 12.30 3.65 6.59
C GLN A 77 11.41 3.62 7.82
N ALA A 78 10.43 4.54 7.90
CA ALA A 78 9.49 4.57 9.01
C ALA A 78 8.61 3.32 9.04
N LEU A 79 8.21 2.82 7.86
CA LEU A 79 7.39 1.61 7.75
C LEU A 79 8.10 0.37 8.29
N ARG A 80 9.41 0.28 8.11
CA ARG A 80 10.19 -0.85 8.59
C ARG A 80 10.18 -1.01 10.10
N ALA A 81 9.81 0.03 10.81
CA ALA A 81 9.72 -0.01 12.27
C ALA A 81 8.51 -0.83 12.76
N PHE A 82 7.45 -0.96 11.95
CA PHE A 82 6.23 -1.66 12.39
C PHE A 82 5.63 -2.62 11.36
N VAL A 83 6.13 -2.65 10.13
CA VAL A 83 5.66 -3.59 9.10
C VAL A 83 6.67 -4.72 8.94
N PRO A 84 6.26 -5.98 9.08
CA PRO A 84 7.19 -7.12 8.94
C PRO A 84 7.89 -7.19 7.60
N GLU A 85 7.16 -6.92 6.51
CA GLU A 85 7.72 -7.00 5.17
C GLU A 85 7.46 -5.71 4.39
N VAL A 86 8.52 -5.01 4.02
CA VAL A 86 8.47 -3.83 3.15
C VAL A 86 9.08 -4.21 1.81
N LEU A 87 8.25 -4.26 0.77
CA LEU A 87 8.66 -4.65 -0.57
C LEU A 87 8.93 -3.39 -1.40
N VAL A 88 10.18 -3.19 -1.78
CA VAL A 88 10.60 -2.02 -2.57
C VAL A 88 10.66 -2.41 -4.03
N THR A 89 9.85 -1.73 -4.86
CA THR A 89 9.85 -1.95 -6.30
C THR A 89 10.72 -0.89 -7.00
N HIS A 90 11.27 -1.27 -8.13
CA HIS A 90 12.08 -0.41 -8.98
C HIS A 90 11.43 -0.31 -10.36
N PRO A 91 11.52 0.86 -11.03
CA PRO A 91 10.99 1.00 -12.38
C PRO A 91 11.74 0.13 -13.39
#